data_b3581fccdece39ae1c84e1177d580a9b
#
_entry.id   b3581fccdece39ae1c84e1177d580a9b
#
_cell.length_a   1.000
_cell.length_b   1.000
_cell.length_c   1.000
_cell.angle_alpha   90.00
_cell.angle_beta   90.00
_cell.angle_gamma   90.00
#
_symmetry.space_group_name_H-M   'P 1'
#
loop_
_entity.id
_entity.type
_entity.pdbx_description
1 polymer ?
#
loop_
_entity_poly.entity_id
_entity_poly.type
_entity_poly.pdbx_seq_one_letter_code
_entity_poly.pdbx_strand_id
1 'polypeptide(L)'
;MRQWHIMLLAWPTSSQPEVPVRRRNRIFLIGALGAVAYLLPSPSALPQASQGTEAVSGQQAFNNACRTCHMVREGDNRLGPNLHGIVGRKAGSLPDYGFSSAMKEAGFIWDEEKLDRFIANPDEVVPGNSMKPYGGLSSSDDRKKIIAFLAQPR
;
A
#
# COMPACT_ATOMS: atom_id res chain seq x y z
N MET A 1 9.80 -55.26 1.22
CA MET A 1 10.92 -54.32 1.20
C MET A 1 10.92 -53.60 -0.13
N ARG A 2 10.48 -52.36 -0.20
CA ARG A 2 10.47 -51.53 -1.41
C ARG A 2 11.37 -50.32 -1.17
N GLN A 3 12.50 -50.27 -1.85
CA GLN A 3 13.46 -49.18 -1.82
C GLN A 3 12.92 -48.01 -2.60
N TRP A 4 12.81 -46.84 -1.96
CA TRP A 4 12.52 -45.56 -2.58
C TRP A 4 13.83 -44.91 -3.00
N HIS A 5 14.08 -44.83 -4.31
CA HIS A 5 15.19 -44.07 -4.86
C HIS A 5 14.83 -42.58 -4.82
N ILE A 6 15.56 -41.84 -4.01
CA ILE A 6 15.49 -40.37 -3.96
C ILE A 6 16.29 -39.85 -5.17
N MET A 7 15.57 -39.39 -6.19
CA MET A 7 16.14 -38.66 -7.32
C MET A 7 16.40 -37.22 -6.87
N LEU A 8 17.66 -36.90 -6.57
CA LEU A 8 18.13 -35.53 -6.41
C LEU A 8 18.19 -34.87 -7.78
N LEU A 9 17.16 -34.07 -8.12
CA LEU A 9 17.17 -33.17 -9.28
C LEU A 9 18.11 -32.00 -8.97
N ALA A 10 19.28 -31.99 -9.57
CA ALA A 10 20.19 -30.87 -9.56
C ALA A 10 19.58 -29.68 -10.30
N TRP A 11 19.39 -28.56 -9.59
CA TRP A 11 18.92 -27.31 -10.16
C TRP A 11 20.08 -26.64 -10.93
N PRO A 12 19.89 -26.22 -12.17
CA PRO A 12 20.94 -25.51 -12.90
C PRO A 12 21.13 -24.12 -12.28
N THR A 13 22.37 -23.82 -11.90
CA THR A 13 22.81 -22.50 -11.50
C THR A 13 22.71 -21.55 -12.68
N SER A 14 21.68 -20.73 -12.68
CA SER A 14 21.48 -19.65 -13.65
C SER A 14 22.57 -18.59 -13.46
N SER A 15 23.55 -18.57 -14.36
CA SER A 15 24.54 -17.50 -14.48
C SER A 15 23.82 -16.20 -14.90
N GLN A 16 23.77 -15.24 -14.03
CA GLN A 16 23.27 -13.90 -14.32
C GLN A 16 24.25 -13.17 -15.26
N PRO A 17 23.77 -12.55 -16.33
CA PRO A 17 24.63 -11.72 -17.18
C PRO A 17 25.06 -10.45 -16.44
N GLU A 18 26.36 -10.29 -16.26
CA GLU A 18 26.96 -9.07 -15.74
C GLU A 18 26.72 -7.89 -16.70
N VAL A 19 26.02 -6.86 -16.25
CA VAL A 19 25.82 -5.62 -17.01
C VAL A 19 27.08 -4.77 -16.92
N PRO A 20 27.81 -4.49 -18.02
CA PRO A 20 29.03 -3.68 -17.96
C PRO A 20 28.68 -2.22 -17.64
N VAL A 21 29.15 -1.73 -16.50
CA VAL A 21 29.10 -0.32 -16.13
C VAL A 21 30.10 0.43 -17.03
N ARG A 22 29.60 1.06 -18.06
CA ARG A 22 30.38 1.90 -18.99
C ARG A 22 30.82 3.16 -18.28
N ARG A 23 32.04 3.17 -17.72
CA ARG A 23 32.68 4.39 -17.23
C ARG A 23 32.95 5.32 -18.43
N ARG A 24 32.17 6.38 -18.54
CA ARG A 24 32.47 7.50 -19.49
C ARG A 24 33.54 8.38 -18.86
N ASN A 25 34.79 8.15 -19.22
CA ASN A 25 35.88 9.11 -18.99
C ASN A 25 35.58 10.39 -19.78
N ARG A 26 35.16 11.44 -19.08
CA ARG A 26 35.12 12.79 -19.64
C ARG A 26 36.46 13.45 -19.34
N ILE A 27 37.28 13.56 -20.36
CA ILE A 27 38.50 14.37 -20.37
C ILE A 27 38.03 15.82 -20.29
N PHE A 28 38.28 16.49 -19.17
CA PHE A 28 38.07 17.92 -19.03
C PHE A 28 39.29 18.66 -19.60
N LEU A 29 39.15 19.25 -20.79
CA LEU A 29 40.05 20.26 -21.27
C LEU A 29 39.81 21.56 -20.46
N ILE A 30 40.84 22.00 -19.75
CA ILE A 30 40.86 23.23 -18.98
C ILE A 30 41.03 24.38 -19.98
N GLY A 31 39.94 25.09 -20.26
CA GLY A 31 39.94 26.40 -20.93
C GLY A 31 39.72 27.48 -19.89
N ALA A 32 40.79 28.23 -19.58
CA ALA A 32 40.66 29.45 -18.78
C ALA A 32 40.03 30.54 -19.65
N LEU A 33 39.02 31.27 -19.15
CA LEU A 33 38.77 32.70 -19.33
C LEU A 33 37.32 33.05 -18.90
N GLY A 34 37.22 34.04 -17.99
CA GLY A 34 36.02 34.87 -17.86
C GLY A 34 35.06 34.52 -16.71
N ALA A 35 35.38 34.99 -15.51
CA ALA A 35 34.43 35.04 -14.39
C ALA A 35 33.35 36.10 -14.66
N VAL A 36 32.18 35.69 -15.12
CA VAL A 36 30.94 36.45 -14.96
C VAL A 36 30.07 35.67 -13.99
N ALA A 37 30.01 36.14 -12.76
CA ALA A 37 29.15 35.57 -11.72
C ALA A 37 27.70 35.90 -12.04
N TYR A 38 27.00 35.00 -12.75
CA TYR A 38 25.56 34.99 -12.81
C TYR A 38 25.04 34.37 -11.50
N LEU A 39 24.51 35.22 -10.63
CA LEU A 39 23.68 34.80 -9.51
C LEU A 39 22.36 34.21 -10.07
N LEU A 40 22.39 32.93 -10.43
CA LEU A 40 21.19 32.22 -10.73
C LEU A 40 20.49 31.88 -9.39
N PRO A 41 19.18 32.18 -9.26
CA PRO A 41 18.45 31.71 -8.09
C PRO A 41 18.47 30.17 -8.05
N SER A 42 18.95 29.62 -6.96
CA SER A 42 18.91 28.16 -6.73
C SER A 42 17.47 27.70 -6.85
N PRO A 43 17.15 26.68 -7.66
CA PRO A 43 15.82 26.10 -7.64
C PRO A 43 15.60 25.53 -6.25
N SER A 44 14.60 26.05 -5.55
CA SER A 44 14.14 25.53 -4.26
C SER A 44 13.81 24.04 -4.45
N ALA A 45 14.61 23.17 -3.86
CA ALA A 45 14.40 21.74 -3.87
C ALA A 45 13.06 21.45 -3.16
N LEU A 46 12.07 21.09 -3.94
CA LEU A 46 10.78 20.63 -3.42
C LEU A 46 11.01 19.31 -2.65
N PRO A 47 10.42 19.13 -1.47
CA PRO A 47 10.52 17.89 -0.72
C PRO A 47 9.65 16.80 -1.36
N GLN A 48 10.16 16.11 -2.37
CA GLN A 48 9.46 15.00 -3.06
C GLN A 48 9.80 13.61 -2.52
N ALA A 49 10.71 13.48 -1.56
CA ALA A 49 11.19 12.17 -1.10
C ALA A 49 10.28 11.49 -0.05
N SER A 50 9.41 12.22 0.66
CA SER A 50 8.62 11.65 1.76
C SER A 50 7.37 10.88 1.31
N GLN A 51 6.69 11.31 0.26
CA GLN A 51 5.43 10.70 -0.19
C GLN A 51 5.59 9.27 -0.70
N GLY A 52 6.70 8.96 -1.37
CA GLY A 52 6.95 7.60 -1.87
C GLY A 52 7.18 6.58 -0.73
N THR A 53 7.87 6.98 0.31
CA THR A 53 8.18 6.10 1.45
C THR A 53 6.94 5.83 2.30
N GLU A 54 6.09 6.82 2.51
CA GLU A 54 4.83 6.67 3.25
C GLU A 54 3.82 5.79 2.49
N ALA A 55 3.70 5.96 1.18
CA ALA A 55 2.84 5.12 0.35
C ALA A 55 3.27 3.64 0.40
N VAL A 56 4.58 3.36 0.31
CA VAL A 56 5.12 1.99 0.42
C VAL A 56 4.86 1.41 1.81
N SER A 57 5.05 2.20 2.88
CA SER A 57 4.79 1.75 4.25
C SER A 57 3.30 1.49 4.52
N GLY A 58 2.41 2.31 3.95
CA GLY A 58 0.97 2.13 4.04
C GLY A 58 0.48 0.90 3.29
N GLN A 59 0.99 0.66 2.09
CA GLN A 59 0.70 -0.57 1.34
C GLN A 59 1.15 -1.82 2.10
N GLN A 60 2.32 -1.77 2.73
CA GLN A 60 2.82 -2.89 3.51
C GLN A 60 1.96 -3.16 4.75
N ALA A 61 1.58 -2.11 5.50
CA ALA A 61 0.67 -2.23 6.64
C ALA A 61 -0.69 -2.82 6.22
N PHE A 62 -1.25 -2.35 5.10
CA PHE A 62 -2.47 -2.92 4.50
C PHE A 62 -2.30 -4.40 4.14
N ASN A 63 -1.19 -4.77 3.50
CA ASN A 63 -0.92 -6.15 3.12
C ASN A 63 -0.85 -7.08 4.33
N ASN A 64 -0.28 -6.61 5.42
CA ASN A 64 -0.12 -7.41 6.64
C ASN A 64 -1.44 -7.59 7.40
N ALA A 65 -2.30 -6.57 7.44
CA ALA A 65 -3.50 -6.56 8.28
C ALA A 65 -4.82 -6.81 7.53
N CYS A 66 -4.93 -6.45 6.26
CA CYS A 66 -6.21 -6.35 5.55
C CYS A 66 -6.29 -7.23 4.29
N ARG A 67 -5.17 -7.47 3.59
CA ARG A 67 -5.15 -8.07 2.25
C ARG A 67 -5.69 -9.51 2.20
N THR A 68 -5.67 -10.23 3.29
CA THR A 68 -6.24 -11.58 3.34
C THR A 68 -7.71 -11.58 2.96
N CYS A 69 -8.45 -10.54 3.35
CA CYS A 69 -9.89 -10.43 3.13
C CYS A 69 -10.28 -9.35 2.12
N HIS A 70 -9.48 -8.29 1.98
CA HIS A 70 -9.83 -7.11 1.19
C HIS A 70 -8.83 -6.83 0.07
N MET A 71 -9.34 -6.29 -1.04
CA MET A 71 -8.53 -5.72 -2.11
C MET A 71 -8.85 -4.24 -2.28
N VAL A 72 -7.90 -3.50 -2.89
CA VAL A 72 -8.08 -2.06 -3.18
C VAL A 72 -8.48 -1.80 -4.63
N ARG A 73 -8.58 -2.84 -5.45
CA ARG A 73 -9.03 -2.74 -6.83
C ARG A 73 -10.54 -2.76 -6.89
N GLU A 74 -11.12 -1.88 -7.71
CA GLU A 74 -12.55 -1.83 -7.94
C GLU A 74 -13.09 -3.17 -8.44
N GLY A 75 -14.23 -3.59 -7.91
CA GLY A 75 -14.90 -4.86 -8.27
C GLY A 75 -14.24 -6.13 -7.70
N ASP A 76 -13.03 -6.04 -7.13
CA ASP A 76 -12.33 -7.21 -6.57
C ASP A 76 -12.81 -7.48 -5.13
N ASN A 77 -14.03 -7.99 -4.99
CA ASN A 77 -14.58 -8.46 -3.71
C ASN A 77 -14.06 -9.86 -3.42
N ARG A 78 -13.70 -10.11 -2.16
CA ARG A 78 -13.22 -11.41 -1.67
C ARG A 78 -14.01 -11.83 -0.42
N LEU A 79 -13.33 -12.28 0.64
CA LEU A 79 -13.97 -12.54 1.94
C LEU A 79 -14.61 -11.25 2.49
N GLY A 80 -13.97 -10.11 2.24
CA GLY A 80 -14.48 -8.77 2.51
C GLY A 80 -14.73 -7.97 1.21
N PRO A 81 -15.45 -6.85 1.30
CA PRO A 81 -15.67 -5.95 0.16
C PRO A 81 -14.36 -5.33 -0.32
N ASN A 82 -14.28 -4.92 -1.60
CA ASN A 82 -13.17 -4.11 -2.06
C ASN A 82 -13.17 -2.74 -1.36
N LEU A 83 -11.97 -2.21 -1.10
CA LEU A 83 -11.77 -0.92 -0.43
C LEU A 83 -11.39 0.20 -1.40
N HIS A 84 -11.61 0.01 -2.72
CA HIS A 84 -11.42 1.07 -3.71
C HIS A 84 -12.30 2.27 -3.38
N GLY A 85 -11.72 3.46 -3.20
CA GLY A 85 -12.48 4.68 -2.89
C GLY A 85 -13.31 4.58 -1.60
N ILE A 86 -12.81 3.88 -0.57
CA ILE A 86 -13.56 3.71 0.68
C ILE A 86 -13.79 5.02 1.42
N VAL A 87 -12.83 5.96 1.39
CA VAL A 87 -13.00 7.30 1.95
C VAL A 87 -14.02 8.05 1.10
N GLY A 88 -15.06 8.56 1.72
CA GLY A 88 -16.20 9.21 1.05
C GLY A 88 -17.31 8.25 0.59
N ARG A 89 -17.14 6.93 0.73
CA ARG A 89 -18.15 5.94 0.36
C ARG A 89 -19.16 5.72 1.50
N LYS A 90 -20.46 5.59 1.15
CA LYS A 90 -21.49 5.25 2.13
C LYS A 90 -21.28 3.81 2.65
N ALA A 91 -21.46 3.60 3.95
CA ALA A 91 -21.40 2.29 4.57
C ALA A 91 -22.40 1.33 3.92
N GLY A 92 -21.99 0.09 3.67
CA GLY A 92 -22.85 -0.95 3.12
C GLY A 92 -23.35 -0.73 1.70
N SER A 93 -22.77 0.20 0.91
CA SER A 93 -23.34 0.65 -0.37
C SER A 93 -22.87 -0.09 -1.62
N LEU A 94 -21.88 -1.00 -1.55
CA LEU A 94 -21.48 -1.77 -2.72
C LEU A 94 -22.58 -2.77 -3.11
N PRO A 95 -23.12 -2.68 -4.36
CA PRO A 95 -24.26 -3.52 -4.77
C PRO A 95 -23.91 -5.00 -4.85
N ASP A 96 -22.66 -5.31 -5.23
CA ASP A 96 -22.22 -6.69 -5.49
C ASP A 96 -21.55 -7.34 -4.28
N TYR A 97 -21.82 -6.85 -3.06
CA TYR A 97 -21.30 -7.43 -1.84
C TYR A 97 -22.37 -7.65 -0.76
N GLY A 98 -22.36 -8.82 -0.14
CA GLY A 98 -23.35 -9.23 0.87
C GLY A 98 -23.05 -8.68 2.26
N PHE A 99 -23.23 -7.37 2.49
CA PHE A 99 -23.09 -6.76 3.82
C PHE A 99 -24.11 -7.30 4.83
N SER A 100 -23.75 -7.28 6.13
CA SER A 100 -24.70 -7.46 7.22
C SER A 100 -25.79 -6.36 7.21
N SER A 101 -26.95 -6.65 7.80
CA SER A 101 -28.00 -5.64 7.96
C SER A 101 -27.50 -4.43 8.73
N ALA A 102 -26.73 -4.66 9.81
CA ALA A 102 -26.12 -3.59 10.59
C ALA A 102 -25.24 -2.65 9.76
N MET A 103 -24.44 -3.18 8.82
CA MET A 103 -23.62 -2.35 7.95
C MET A 103 -24.45 -1.58 6.92
N LYS A 104 -25.49 -2.18 6.37
CA LYS A 104 -26.39 -1.51 5.42
C LYS A 104 -27.19 -0.38 6.07
N GLU A 105 -27.55 -0.56 7.33
CA GLU A 105 -28.36 0.37 8.12
C GLU A 105 -27.52 1.41 8.88
N ALA A 106 -26.19 1.29 8.83
CA ALA A 106 -25.26 2.17 9.57
C ALA A 106 -25.40 3.67 9.20
N GLY A 107 -25.84 3.98 8.00
CA GLY A 107 -26.32 5.31 7.59
C GLY A 107 -25.27 6.41 7.44
N PHE A 108 -23.97 6.12 7.64
CA PHE A 108 -22.89 7.09 7.57
C PHE A 108 -22.05 6.93 6.31
N ILE A 109 -21.21 7.95 6.06
CA ILE A 109 -20.16 7.94 5.05
C ILE A 109 -18.83 7.65 5.76
N TRP A 110 -18.00 6.80 5.17
CA TRP A 110 -16.66 6.53 5.66
C TRP A 110 -15.77 7.76 5.49
N ASP A 111 -15.24 8.26 6.60
CA ASP A 111 -14.15 9.21 6.69
C ASP A 111 -12.95 8.56 7.40
N GLU A 112 -11.83 9.25 7.44
CA GLU A 112 -10.60 8.72 8.03
C GLU A 112 -10.76 8.42 9.53
N GLU A 113 -11.50 9.25 10.28
CA GLU A 113 -11.76 9.06 11.70
C GLU A 113 -12.60 7.81 11.96
N LYS A 114 -13.69 7.63 11.21
CA LYS A 114 -14.52 6.42 11.31
C LYS A 114 -13.79 5.16 10.92
N LEU A 115 -12.93 5.26 9.88
CA LEU A 115 -12.07 4.15 9.49
C LEU A 115 -11.08 3.80 10.60
N ASP A 116 -10.47 4.80 11.26
CA ASP A 116 -9.55 4.53 12.38
C ASP A 116 -10.25 3.77 13.50
N ARG A 117 -11.41 4.26 13.93
CA ARG A 117 -12.21 3.62 14.97
C ARG A 117 -12.69 2.22 14.57
N PHE A 118 -13.17 2.07 13.32
CA PHE A 118 -13.65 0.78 12.85
C PHE A 118 -12.52 -0.25 12.71
N ILE A 119 -11.35 0.16 12.22
CA ILE A 119 -10.18 -0.71 12.14
C ILE A 119 -9.66 -1.06 13.55
N ALA A 120 -9.78 -0.15 14.52
CA ALA A 120 -9.40 -0.41 15.90
C ALA A 120 -10.36 -1.39 16.59
N ASN A 121 -11.67 -1.23 16.40
CA ASN A 121 -12.70 -2.09 16.96
C ASN A 121 -13.99 -2.02 16.11
N PRO A 122 -14.20 -2.97 15.18
CA PRO A 122 -15.37 -2.97 14.32
C PRO A 122 -16.70 -3.01 15.06
N ASP A 123 -16.77 -3.74 16.18
CA ASP A 123 -18.01 -3.90 16.94
C ASP A 123 -18.43 -2.66 17.71
N GLU A 124 -17.49 -1.75 18.03
CA GLU A 124 -17.79 -0.46 18.62
C GLU A 124 -18.50 0.49 17.64
N VAL A 125 -18.09 0.45 16.37
CA VAL A 125 -18.62 1.38 15.34
C VAL A 125 -19.88 0.83 14.69
N VAL A 126 -19.91 -0.48 14.39
CA VAL A 126 -21.05 -1.17 13.78
C VAL A 126 -21.30 -2.48 14.51
N PRO A 127 -22.02 -2.45 15.64
CA PRO A 127 -22.42 -3.67 16.32
C PRO A 127 -23.22 -4.59 15.38
N GLY A 128 -22.85 -5.85 15.28
CA GLY A 128 -23.48 -6.79 14.35
C GLY A 128 -22.88 -6.75 12.92
N ASN A 129 -21.72 -6.15 12.73
CA ASN A 129 -20.96 -6.29 11.50
C ASN A 129 -20.52 -7.75 11.28
N SER A 130 -20.26 -8.11 10.01
CA SER A 130 -19.81 -9.46 9.63
C SER A 130 -18.30 -9.58 9.40
N MET A 131 -17.51 -8.59 9.81
CA MET A 131 -16.05 -8.58 9.67
C MET A 131 -15.39 -9.50 10.72
N LYS A 132 -15.65 -10.77 10.63
CA LYS A 132 -15.16 -11.81 11.57
C LYS A 132 -14.22 -12.79 10.82
N PRO A 133 -13.19 -13.32 11.47
CA PRO A 133 -12.82 -13.22 12.90
C PRO A 133 -11.93 -12.01 13.27
N TYR A 134 -11.92 -10.93 12.48
CA TYR A 134 -11.08 -9.75 12.76
C TYR A 134 -11.49 -9.09 14.08
N GLY A 135 -10.53 -9.00 15.01
CA GLY A 135 -10.73 -8.45 16.36
C GLY A 135 -10.28 -7.00 16.54
N GLY A 136 -9.77 -6.36 15.48
CA GLY A 136 -9.23 -5.00 15.54
C GLY A 136 -7.71 -4.95 15.46
N LEU A 137 -7.18 -3.77 15.11
CA LEU A 137 -5.75 -3.46 15.03
C LEU A 137 -5.42 -2.39 16.09
N SER A 138 -4.66 -2.79 17.12
CA SER A 138 -4.34 -1.92 18.26
C SER A 138 -3.33 -0.80 17.90
N SER A 139 -2.39 -1.07 16.97
CA SER A 139 -1.37 -0.10 16.55
C SER A 139 -1.98 1.10 15.83
N SER A 140 -2.00 2.25 16.49
CA SER A 140 -2.49 3.50 15.87
C SER A 140 -1.64 3.95 14.68
N ASP A 141 -0.33 3.69 14.70
CA ASP A 141 0.57 4.05 13.61
C ASP A 141 0.30 3.22 12.35
N ASP A 142 0.03 1.92 12.51
CA ASP A 142 -0.32 1.09 11.37
C ASP A 142 -1.70 1.44 10.82
N ARG A 143 -2.68 1.78 11.68
CA ARG A 143 -3.99 2.26 11.25
C ARG A 143 -3.87 3.54 10.42
N LYS A 144 -3.09 4.54 10.90
CA LYS A 144 -2.83 5.78 10.15
C LYS A 144 -2.20 5.52 8.79
N LYS A 145 -1.20 4.63 8.71
CA LYS A 145 -0.55 4.24 7.45
C LYS A 145 -1.55 3.57 6.49
N ILE A 146 -2.38 2.67 7.00
CA ILE A 146 -3.42 2.00 6.21
C ILE A 146 -4.43 3.01 5.67
N ILE A 147 -4.92 3.93 6.51
CA ILE A 147 -5.90 4.94 6.12
C ILE A 147 -5.33 5.88 5.08
N ALA A 148 -4.11 6.40 5.28
CA ALA A 148 -3.42 7.23 4.31
C ALA A 148 -3.23 6.50 2.95
N PHE A 149 -2.94 5.19 2.98
CA PHE A 149 -2.87 4.37 1.79
C PHE A 149 -4.23 4.22 1.11
N LEU A 150 -5.32 4.03 1.85
CA LEU A 150 -6.68 3.88 1.31
C LEU A 150 -7.27 5.19 0.78
N ALA A 151 -6.84 6.34 1.30
CA ALA A 151 -7.29 7.66 0.88
C ALA A 151 -6.67 8.13 -0.45
N GLN A 152 -5.62 7.47 -0.96
CA GLN A 152 -5.00 7.82 -2.22
C GLN A 152 -5.93 7.56 -3.41
N PRO A 153 -5.99 8.48 -4.40
CA PRO A 153 -6.71 8.25 -5.65
C PRO A 153 -6.14 7.01 -6.39
N ARG A 154 -7.01 6.18 -6.92
CA ARG A 154 -6.65 4.96 -7.65
C ARG A 154 -7.52 4.74 -8.86
#